data_7530ef450e63b45077dc3096e5874bff
#
_entry.id   7530ef450e63b45077dc3096e5874bff
#
_cell.length_a   1.000
_cell.length_b   1.000
_cell.length_c   1.000
_cell.angle_alpha   90.00
_cell.angle_beta   90.00
_cell.angle_gamma   90.00
#
_symmetry.space_group_name_H-M   'P 1'
#
loop_
_entity.id
_entity.type
_entity.pdbx_description
1 polymer ?
#
loop_
_entity_poly.entity_id
_entity_poly.type
_entity_poly.pdbx_seq_one_letter_code
_entity_poly.pdbx_strand_id
1 'polypeptide(L)'
;MKSQALKGMRDLLPAEQTLRDYIQGKILETYRASGFERISTPMLEDMENLDKSDGGDNLNLIFKVMKRGDKLTSALGSGDPKQLSDMGLRYDLTLPLSRFYAANKDKLPH
;
A
#
# COMPACT_ATOMS: atom_id res chain seq x y z
N MET A 1 28.95 2.18 -0.36
CA MET A 1 27.52 1.94 -0.59
C MET A 1 27.23 0.45 -0.44
N LYS A 2 26.16 0.11 0.24
CA LYS A 2 25.67 -1.26 0.27
C LYS A 2 24.89 -1.52 -1.02
N SER A 3 25.28 -2.55 -1.77
CA SER A 3 24.73 -2.83 -3.10
C SER A 3 23.57 -3.81 -3.10
N GLN A 4 23.28 -4.44 -1.96
CA GLN A 4 22.20 -5.43 -1.86
C GLN A 4 20.86 -4.78 -1.55
N ALA A 5 19.79 -5.36 -2.06
CA ALA A 5 18.44 -4.95 -1.70
C ALA A 5 18.18 -5.18 -0.21
N LEU A 6 17.16 -4.51 0.34
CA LEU A 6 16.77 -4.70 1.73
C LEU A 6 16.40 -6.16 2.00
N LYS A 7 16.64 -6.61 3.23
CA LYS A 7 16.27 -7.95 3.65
C LYS A 7 14.79 -8.22 3.38
N GLY A 8 14.50 -9.33 2.76
CA GLY A 8 13.13 -9.70 2.40
C GLY A 8 12.67 -9.14 1.05
N MET A 9 13.52 -8.37 0.38
CA MET A 9 13.24 -7.80 -0.94
C MET A 9 14.31 -8.25 -1.92
N ARG A 10 14.01 -8.16 -3.20
CA ARG A 10 14.99 -8.49 -4.23
C ARG A 10 14.74 -7.69 -5.50
N ASP A 11 15.81 -7.49 -6.24
CA ASP A 11 15.73 -6.92 -7.57
C ASP A 11 15.35 -8.01 -8.57
N LEU A 12 14.63 -7.64 -9.61
CA LEU A 12 14.31 -8.53 -10.71
C LEU A 12 15.20 -8.19 -11.90
N LEU A 13 15.94 -9.17 -12.38
CA LEU A 13 16.76 -9.02 -13.59
C LEU A 13 15.86 -8.99 -14.83
N PRO A 14 16.39 -8.49 -15.98
CA PRO A 14 15.54 -8.31 -17.18
C PRO A 14 14.75 -9.54 -17.61
N ALA A 15 15.35 -10.73 -17.57
CA ALA A 15 14.65 -11.96 -17.96
C ALA A 15 13.50 -12.30 -17.00
N GLU A 16 13.73 -12.13 -15.71
CA GLU A 16 12.68 -12.36 -14.70
C GLU A 16 11.56 -11.35 -14.83
N GLN A 17 11.91 -10.08 -15.06
CA GLN A 17 10.93 -9.00 -15.23
C GLN A 17 10.07 -9.25 -16.47
N THR A 18 10.67 -9.70 -17.58
CA THR A 18 9.95 -10.03 -18.80
C THR A 18 8.94 -11.15 -18.57
N LEU A 19 9.34 -12.20 -17.85
CA LEU A 19 8.45 -13.30 -17.50
C LEU A 19 7.29 -12.81 -16.61
N ARG A 20 7.60 -11.98 -15.63
CA ARG A 20 6.59 -11.40 -14.74
C ARG A 20 5.57 -10.56 -15.52
N ASP A 21 6.04 -9.73 -16.43
CA ASP A 21 5.18 -8.89 -17.28
C ASP A 21 4.26 -9.76 -18.16
N TYR A 22 4.81 -10.84 -18.69
CA TYR A 22 4.02 -11.76 -19.50
C TYR A 22 2.90 -12.40 -18.69
N ILE A 23 3.20 -12.90 -17.49
CA ILE A 23 2.20 -13.52 -16.60
C ILE A 23 1.15 -12.49 -16.18
N GLN A 24 1.58 -11.30 -15.79
CA GLN A 24 0.68 -10.21 -15.42
C GLN A 24 -0.24 -9.84 -16.59
N GLY A 25 0.31 -9.78 -17.79
CA GLY A 25 -0.47 -9.49 -19.00
C GLY A 25 -1.56 -10.52 -19.25
N LYS A 26 -1.28 -11.80 -19.02
CA LYS A 26 -2.26 -12.87 -19.17
C LYS A 26 -3.37 -12.76 -18.13
N ILE A 27 -3.02 -12.44 -16.89
CA ILE A 27 -3.99 -12.24 -15.81
C ILE A 27 -4.91 -11.06 -16.13
N LEU A 28 -4.33 -9.93 -16.54
CA LEU A 28 -5.10 -8.73 -16.86
C LEU A 28 -6.02 -8.95 -18.05
N GLU A 29 -5.55 -9.65 -19.08
CA GLU A 29 -6.34 -9.99 -20.26
C GLU A 29 -7.55 -10.84 -19.88
N THR A 30 -7.36 -11.84 -19.03
CA THR A 30 -8.41 -12.72 -18.54
C THR A 30 -9.49 -11.97 -17.76
N TYR A 31 -9.08 -11.12 -16.83
CA TYR A 31 -10.02 -10.32 -16.05
C TYR A 31 -10.78 -9.32 -16.92
N ARG A 32 -10.08 -8.68 -17.85
CA ARG A 32 -10.72 -7.72 -18.76
C ARG A 32 -11.78 -8.41 -19.63
N ALA A 33 -11.49 -9.62 -20.11
CA ALA A 33 -12.45 -10.40 -20.89
C ALA A 33 -13.70 -10.77 -20.09
N SER A 34 -13.58 -10.84 -18.76
CA SER A 34 -14.69 -11.13 -17.86
C SER A 34 -15.42 -9.86 -17.36
N GLY A 35 -15.09 -8.69 -17.91
CA GLY A 35 -15.78 -7.45 -17.60
C GLY A 35 -15.18 -6.65 -16.43
N PHE A 36 -14.04 -7.08 -15.88
CA PHE A 36 -13.37 -6.31 -14.82
C PHE A 36 -12.60 -5.14 -15.42
N GLU A 37 -12.64 -4.03 -14.73
CA GLU A 37 -11.87 -2.83 -15.09
C GLU A 37 -10.76 -2.62 -14.07
N ARG A 38 -9.59 -2.24 -14.57
CA ARG A 38 -8.41 -2.05 -13.73
C ARG A 38 -8.42 -0.67 -13.10
N ILE A 39 -8.15 -0.63 -11.81
CA ILE A 39 -7.90 0.62 -11.09
C ILE A 39 -6.51 0.59 -10.47
N SER A 40 -6.04 1.74 -10.04
CA SER A 40 -4.80 1.86 -9.27
C SER A 40 -5.07 2.69 -8.03
N THR A 41 -4.50 2.28 -6.92
CA THR A 41 -4.58 3.01 -5.66
C THR A 41 -3.17 3.26 -5.13
N PRO A 42 -2.96 4.32 -4.32
CA PRO A 42 -1.64 4.56 -3.73
C PRO A 42 -1.19 3.42 -2.83
N MET A 43 0.12 3.24 -2.72
CA MET A 43 0.71 2.27 -1.79
C MET A 43 0.61 2.69 -0.33
N LEU A 44 0.48 3.99 -0.08
CA LEU A 44 0.35 4.56 1.25
C LEU A 44 -1.12 4.83 1.56
N GLU A 45 -1.52 4.51 2.77
CA GLU A 45 -2.85 4.78 3.31
C GLU A 45 -2.73 5.49 4.66
N ASP A 46 -3.80 6.15 5.05
CA ASP A 46 -3.90 6.80 6.34
C ASP A 46 -3.84 5.75 7.46
N MET A 47 -3.04 6.00 8.49
CA MET A 47 -2.90 5.05 9.60
C MET A 47 -4.20 4.82 10.36
N GLU A 48 -5.04 5.85 10.46
CA GLU A 48 -6.35 5.70 11.11
C GLU A 48 -7.20 4.63 10.41
N ASN A 49 -7.19 4.64 9.08
CA ASN A 49 -7.91 3.64 8.28
C ASN A 49 -7.28 2.25 8.41
N LEU A 50 -5.96 2.18 8.41
CA LEU A 50 -5.24 0.91 8.56
C LEU A 50 -5.49 0.28 9.93
N ASP A 51 -5.52 1.09 10.99
CA ASP A 51 -5.79 0.63 12.34
C ASP A 51 -7.20 0.05 12.48
N LYS A 52 -8.17 0.65 11.81
CA LYS A 52 -9.58 0.23 11.89
C LYS A 52 -9.89 -1.02 11.06
N SER A 53 -9.12 -1.28 10.02
CA SER A 53 -9.46 -2.32 9.03
C SER A 53 -9.10 -3.73 9.47
N ASP A 54 -8.29 -3.91 10.50
CA ASP A 54 -7.66 -5.19 10.79
C ASP A 54 -7.93 -5.77 12.19
N GLY A 55 -8.82 -5.21 12.96
CA GLY A 55 -9.15 -5.77 14.28
C GLY A 55 -7.99 -5.88 15.26
N GLY A 56 -6.83 -5.31 14.98
CA GLY A 56 -5.73 -5.14 15.91
C GLY A 56 -4.57 -6.14 15.81
N ASP A 57 -4.74 -7.29 15.19
CA ASP A 57 -3.71 -8.34 15.20
C ASP A 57 -2.50 -8.01 14.32
N ASN A 58 -2.69 -7.28 13.22
CA ASN A 58 -1.63 -6.96 12.27
C ASN A 58 -1.07 -5.53 12.41
N LEU A 59 -1.53 -4.77 13.38
CA LEU A 59 -1.08 -3.39 13.58
C LEU A 59 0.45 -3.29 13.75
N ASN A 60 1.03 -4.26 14.43
CA ASN A 60 2.48 -4.31 14.67
C ASN A 60 3.27 -4.73 13.43
N LEU A 61 2.60 -5.24 12.40
CA LEU A 61 3.24 -5.70 11.17
C LEU A 61 3.18 -4.65 10.06
N ILE A 62 2.42 -3.58 10.26
CA ILE A 62 2.29 -2.50 9.27
C ILE A 62 3.58 -1.69 9.23
N PHE A 63 4.13 -1.51 8.04
CA PHE A 63 5.25 -0.61 7.84
C PHE A 63 4.74 0.83 7.87
N LYS A 64 5.12 1.55 8.90
CA LYS A 64 4.69 2.94 9.10
C LYS A 64 5.69 3.90 8.50
N VAL A 65 5.19 5.00 7.94
CA VAL A 65 6.03 6.07 7.41
C VAL A 65 6.13 7.16 8.45
N MET A 66 7.36 7.44 8.86
CA MET A 66 7.66 8.43 9.89
C MET A 66 7.33 9.84 9.40
N LYS A 67 6.73 10.63 10.26
CA LYS A 67 6.58 12.07 10.03
C LYS A 67 7.96 12.71 9.87
N ARG A 68 8.03 13.90 9.32
CA ARG A 68 9.30 14.59 9.05
C ARG A 68 9.19 16.06 9.42
N GLY A 69 10.37 16.69 9.58
CA GLY A 69 10.47 18.10 9.91
C GLY A 69 9.89 18.43 11.27
N ASP A 70 9.18 19.57 11.37
CA ASP A 70 8.61 20.05 12.62
C ASP A 70 7.56 19.11 13.20
N LYS A 71 6.83 18.41 12.33
CA LYS A 71 5.83 17.43 12.76
C LYS A 71 6.49 16.25 13.49
N LEU A 72 7.65 15.81 13.01
CA LEU A 72 8.41 14.77 13.69
C LEU A 72 8.96 15.25 15.03
N THR A 73 9.50 16.47 15.06
CA THR A 73 10.04 17.06 16.29
C THR A 73 8.96 17.16 17.36
N SER A 74 7.76 17.65 16.99
CA SER A 74 6.62 17.70 17.90
C SER A 74 6.20 16.32 18.39
N ALA A 75 6.17 15.33 17.49
CA ALA A 75 5.80 13.96 17.83
C ALA A 75 6.78 13.35 18.82
N LEU A 76 8.08 13.57 18.63
CA LEU A 76 9.11 13.11 19.56
C LEU A 76 8.94 13.75 20.95
N GLY A 77 8.61 15.03 20.98
CA GLY A 77 8.37 15.76 22.24
C GLY A 77 7.14 15.26 23.00
N SER A 78 6.17 14.66 22.31
CA SER A 78 4.96 14.12 22.95
C SER A 78 5.22 12.84 23.75
N GLY A 79 6.29 12.11 23.44
CA GLY A 79 6.60 10.83 24.07
C GLY A 79 5.68 9.70 23.68
N ASP A 80 4.74 9.91 22.77
CA ASP A 80 3.79 8.90 22.30
C ASP A 80 4.24 8.32 20.96
N PRO A 81 4.60 7.03 20.90
CA PRO A 81 5.02 6.41 19.64
C PRO A 81 3.98 6.50 18.52
N LYS A 82 2.69 6.57 18.86
CA LYS A 82 1.62 6.66 17.86
C LYS A 82 1.64 8.00 17.11
N GLN A 83 2.26 9.01 17.68
CA GLN A 83 2.38 10.33 17.06
C GLN A 83 3.48 10.37 15.99
N LEU A 84 4.35 9.36 15.92
CA LEU A 84 5.49 9.35 15.01
C LEU A 84 5.09 9.17 13.55
N SER A 85 3.92 8.61 13.28
CA SER A 85 3.49 8.27 11.94
C SER A 85 1.99 8.49 11.78
N ASP A 86 1.58 9.02 10.63
CA ASP A 86 0.17 9.20 10.27
C ASP A 86 -0.20 8.46 8.98
N MET A 87 0.75 7.77 8.37
CA MET A 87 0.52 6.95 7.19
C MET A 87 1.35 5.68 7.25
N GLY A 88 0.92 4.67 6.51
CA GLY A 88 1.62 3.41 6.42
C GLY A 88 1.46 2.75 5.07
N LEU A 89 2.28 1.73 4.82
CA LEU A 89 2.15 0.93 3.62
C LEU A 89 0.94 -0.01 3.75
N ARG A 90 0.16 -0.11 2.69
CA ARG A 90 -0.93 -1.08 2.63
C ARG A 90 -0.37 -2.50 2.73
N TYR A 91 -1.10 -3.38 3.41
CA TYR A 91 -0.72 -4.78 3.52
C TYR A 91 -1.53 -5.69 2.59
N ASP A 92 -2.69 -5.22 2.12
CA ASP A 92 -3.49 -5.88 1.09
C ASP A 92 -4.27 -4.82 0.30
N LEU A 93 -5.20 -5.23 -0.54
CA LEU A 93 -5.96 -4.32 -1.38
C LEU A 93 -7.41 -4.11 -0.92
N THR A 94 -7.81 -4.70 0.20
CA THR A 94 -9.18 -4.60 0.70
C THR A 94 -9.52 -3.18 1.15
N LEU A 95 -8.69 -2.60 2.01
CA LEU A 95 -8.88 -1.23 2.47
C LEU A 95 -8.79 -0.21 1.32
N PRO A 96 -7.73 -0.26 0.49
CA PRO A 96 -7.64 0.66 -0.66
C PRO A 96 -8.87 0.60 -1.57
N LEU A 97 -9.38 -0.59 -1.86
CA LEU A 97 -10.56 -0.76 -2.70
C LEU A 97 -11.81 -0.16 -2.04
N SER A 98 -12.01 -0.42 -0.75
CA SER A 98 -13.16 0.11 -0.01
C SER A 98 -13.14 1.63 0.04
N ARG A 99 -11.96 2.22 0.32
CA ARG A 99 -11.77 3.68 0.33
C ARG A 99 -12.01 4.25 -1.06
N PHE A 100 -11.45 3.63 -2.09
CA PHE A 100 -11.62 4.05 -3.48
C PHE A 100 -13.10 4.06 -3.86
N TYR A 101 -13.81 2.99 -3.56
CA TYR A 101 -15.24 2.88 -3.87
C TYR A 101 -16.04 3.97 -3.14
N ALA A 102 -15.79 4.17 -1.85
CA ALA A 102 -16.50 5.18 -1.08
C ALA A 102 -16.31 6.60 -1.65
N ALA A 103 -15.10 6.89 -2.14
CA ALA A 103 -14.78 8.21 -2.69
C ALA A 103 -15.29 8.42 -4.12
N ASN A 104 -15.48 7.36 -4.89
CA ASN A 104 -15.68 7.45 -6.34
C ASN A 104 -16.93 6.75 -6.86
N LYS A 105 -17.77 6.21 -5.99
CA LYS A 105 -18.94 5.40 -6.41
C LYS A 105 -19.84 6.10 -7.44
N ASP A 106 -19.94 7.41 -7.35
CA ASP A 106 -20.80 8.19 -8.25
C ASP A 106 -20.18 8.40 -9.63
N LYS A 107 -18.90 8.09 -9.79
CA LYS A 107 -18.13 8.24 -11.03
C LYS A 107 -17.90 6.91 -11.73
N LEU A 108 -18.20 5.80 -11.06
CA LEU A 108 -17.95 4.46 -11.60
C LEU A 108 -19.10 4.00 -12.47
N PRO A 109 -18.83 3.23 -13.54
CA PRO A 109 -19.89 2.60 -14.32
C PRO A 109 -20.62 1.55 -13.48
N HIS A 110 -21.88 1.38 -13.78
CA HIS A 110 -22.75 0.41 -13.08
C HIS A 110 -22.57 -1.00 -13.64
#